data_87d34a7dc86638d2d522c32710440b2f
#
_entry.id   87d34a7dc86638d2d522c32710440b2f
#
_cell.length_a   1.000
_cell.length_b   1.000
_cell.length_c   1.000
_cell.angle_alpha   90.00
_cell.angle_beta   90.00
_cell.angle_gamma   90.00
#
_symmetry.space_group_name_H-M   'P 1'
#
loop_
_entity.id
_entity.type
_entity.pdbx_description
1 polymer ?
#
loop_
_entity_poly.entity_id
_entity_poly.type
_entity_poly.pdbx_seq_one_letter_code
_entity_poly.pdbx_strand_id
1 'polypeptide(L)'
;LLAAEAFGIALDRVMFSEPATAMIADGGSTVALRGTLMGGQAILSAANKIKQRMADAVRETLKAQSIDDIAWQNGNVFNRHNPELSLSFQQVCDMTRATGANLSAYGWHVAPNIHWDEEKGCGSPYFTWVYGCQLADVAVDMRTGKITVNNVVATHDVGKVINPVGFSGQVYGGVLQGMIGYGMLEDFNTEHGVVKSENFDTYLLPTIKDMPHIDIIAVENYDKAGPMGAKVIGEPVLELGAAALNNAVSFAIDRPNRTLPLTLEQVRLGYNLKKPERQSEQMLESGDKKQVHRLNTLSLSVPQTLKEALTLMAEKGAMPIAGGTDVLVQARMLSGEVPLVNIAGLAELKEIFDVEGGVSIGSGVCFTDLVKHPLIQQRYPPLATACKTVGSLQLRNRATIGGNIVNAAPCADSMPPLIIYDAEVELRSARGTRRMPVSEFVVGGYRTLLEPDELVVRFILPAPTQQPLINRYLQLGRRNALNITRQSLTGQFMVDKGVVRLCRLVDGALMAKPQRLTEVEQALTGKTLDAATIDYAAGVLHDKVEKAIGGRWSAPYKVPVFIDMFRQMLQEVMTEQKK
;
A
#
# COMPACT_ATOMS: atom_id res chain seq x y z
N LEU A 1 26.74 16.71 3.84
CA LEU A 1 27.46 16.45 2.59
C LEU A 1 28.08 17.73 2.02
N LEU A 2 27.28 18.76 1.70
CA LEU A 2 27.80 20.01 1.09
C LEU A 2 28.89 20.68 1.93
N ALA A 3 28.76 20.73 3.25
CA ALA A 3 29.80 21.27 4.14
C ALA A 3 31.08 20.41 4.12
N ALA A 4 30.93 19.09 4.17
CA ALA A 4 32.08 18.16 4.08
C ALA A 4 32.83 18.33 2.77
N GLU A 5 32.13 18.38 1.66
CA GLU A 5 32.70 18.61 0.32
C GLU A 5 33.37 20.00 0.21
N ALA A 6 32.70 21.05 0.72
CA ALA A 6 33.24 22.42 0.68
C ALA A 6 34.57 22.56 1.40
N PHE A 7 34.76 21.87 2.51
CA PHE A 7 36.00 21.91 3.30
C PHE A 7 36.94 20.74 2.99
N GLY A 8 36.54 19.81 2.12
CA GLY A 8 37.36 18.64 1.79
C GLY A 8 37.63 17.71 2.98
N ILE A 9 36.67 17.57 3.92
CA ILE A 9 36.78 16.76 5.12
C ILE A 9 35.81 15.58 5.10
N ALA A 10 36.05 14.54 5.89
CA ALA A 10 35.16 13.40 6.00
C ALA A 10 33.81 13.80 6.62
N LEU A 11 32.74 13.15 6.21
CA LEU A 11 31.36 13.46 6.64
C LEU A 11 31.16 13.30 8.16
N ASP A 12 31.82 12.34 8.78
CA ASP A 12 31.78 12.07 10.22
C ASP A 12 32.42 13.22 11.06
N ARG A 13 33.17 14.10 10.42
CA ARG A 13 33.73 15.33 11.03
C ARG A 13 32.73 16.49 11.01
N VAL A 14 31.59 16.37 10.36
CA VAL A 14 30.56 17.40 10.29
C VAL A 14 29.45 17.08 11.29
N MET A 15 29.29 17.96 12.27
CA MET A 15 28.20 17.86 13.23
C MET A 15 27.04 18.78 12.82
N PHE A 16 25.84 18.27 12.89
CA PHE A 16 24.61 19.04 12.70
C PHE A 16 24.00 19.33 14.07
N SER A 17 23.90 20.63 14.41
CA SER A 17 23.23 21.01 15.66
C SER A 17 21.72 20.87 15.53
N GLU A 18 21.05 20.61 16.64
CA GLU A 18 19.59 20.55 16.69
C GLU A 18 19.00 21.90 16.25
N PRO A 19 18.12 21.92 15.23
CA PRO A 19 17.51 23.16 14.75
C PRO A 19 16.50 23.69 15.77
N ALA A 20 16.66 24.92 16.19
CA ALA A 20 15.73 25.62 17.08
C ALA A 20 15.37 26.98 16.51
N THR A 21 14.10 27.31 16.43
CA THR A 21 13.61 28.59 15.88
C THR A 21 14.13 29.82 16.63
N ALA A 22 14.50 29.65 17.89
CA ALA A 22 15.12 30.72 18.69
C ALA A 22 16.59 30.99 18.30
N MET A 23 17.24 30.08 17.54
CA MET A 23 18.66 30.14 17.24
C MET A 23 19.00 30.34 15.76
N ILE A 24 18.03 30.14 14.88
CA ILE A 24 18.21 30.22 13.43
C ILE A 24 17.30 31.30 12.84
N ALA A 25 17.78 31.96 11.81
CA ALA A 25 16.96 32.90 11.05
C ALA A 25 15.85 32.17 10.29
N ASP A 26 14.72 32.84 10.10
CA ASP A 26 13.65 32.33 9.25
C ASP A 26 14.10 32.30 7.78
N GLY A 27 14.31 31.12 7.25
CA GLY A 27 14.66 30.88 5.85
C GLY A 27 13.44 30.67 4.94
N GLY A 28 12.23 30.78 5.47
CA GLY A 28 10.97 30.46 4.81
C GLY A 28 10.71 28.97 4.71
N SER A 29 9.53 28.60 4.20
CA SER A 29 9.10 27.21 4.03
C SER A 29 10.00 26.43 3.07
N THR A 30 10.27 25.15 3.37
CA THR A 30 10.91 24.23 2.43
C THR A 30 9.87 23.71 1.45
N VAL A 31 9.66 24.41 0.35
CA VAL A 31 8.72 24.12 -0.72
C VAL A 31 9.40 24.24 -2.08
N ALA A 32 8.78 23.75 -3.14
CA ALA A 32 9.25 23.88 -4.52
C ALA A 32 10.75 23.51 -4.68
N LEU A 33 11.18 22.44 -3.98
CA LEU A 33 12.54 21.86 -4.07
C LEU A 33 13.68 22.79 -3.62
N ARG A 34 13.38 23.91 -2.95
CA ARG A 34 14.37 24.94 -2.59
C ARG A 34 15.37 24.51 -1.51
N GLY A 35 15.15 23.39 -0.81
CA GLY A 35 16.00 22.94 0.29
C GLY A 35 17.48 22.84 -0.10
N THR A 36 17.80 22.09 -1.15
CA THR A 36 19.18 21.96 -1.65
C THR A 36 19.67 23.24 -2.32
N LEU A 37 18.86 23.89 -3.16
CA LEU A 37 19.27 25.07 -3.90
C LEU A 37 19.58 26.26 -2.96
N MET A 38 18.61 26.65 -2.14
CA MET A 38 18.76 27.83 -1.27
C MET A 38 19.64 27.53 -0.04
N GLY A 39 19.33 26.41 0.69
CA GLY A 39 20.10 26.02 1.86
C GLY A 39 21.52 25.60 1.52
N GLY A 40 21.70 24.89 0.42
CA GLY A 40 23.04 24.51 -0.07
C GLY A 40 23.91 25.69 -0.43
N GLN A 41 23.37 26.66 -1.16
CA GLN A 41 24.10 27.89 -1.48
C GLN A 41 24.40 28.73 -0.22
N ALA A 42 23.51 28.77 0.76
CA ALA A 42 23.78 29.42 2.04
C ALA A 42 24.95 28.76 2.79
N ILE A 43 25.02 27.41 2.79
CA ILE A 43 26.15 26.66 3.35
C ILE A 43 27.44 27.01 2.62
N LEU A 44 27.43 27.03 1.29
CA LEU A 44 28.62 27.40 0.50
C LEU A 44 29.05 28.86 0.73
N SER A 45 28.09 29.76 0.87
CA SER A 45 28.37 31.17 1.22
C SER A 45 29.09 31.28 2.57
N ALA A 46 28.65 30.58 3.60
CA ALA A 46 29.31 30.53 4.90
C ALA A 46 30.69 29.87 4.82
N ALA A 47 30.78 28.71 4.14
CA ALA A 47 32.02 27.98 3.95
C ALA A 47 33.08 28.83 3.24
N ASN A 48 32.73 29.54 2.18
CA ASN A 48 33.63 30.38 1.44
C ASN A 48 34.20 31.55 2.30
N LYS A 49 33.36 32.16 3.15
CA LYS A 49 33.84 33.22 4.09
C LYS A 49 34.84 32.67 5.10
N ILE A 50 34.64 31.43 5.57
CA ILE A 50 35.59 30.78 6.50
C ILE A 50 36.87 30.38 5.75
N LYS A 51 36.74 29.75 4.59
CA LYS A 51 37.88 29.33 3.74
C LYS A 51 38.77 30.50 3.34
N GLN A 52 38.16 31.64 3.06
CA GLN A 52 38.94 32.88 2.79
C GLN A 52 39.90 33.20 3.94
N ARG A 53 39.41 33.27 5.18
CA ARG A 53 40.21 33.57 6.36
C ARG A 53 41.26 32.51 6.64
N MET A 54 40.88 31.23 6.44
CA MET A 54 41.80 30.11 6.59
C MET A 54 42.92 30.16 5.54
N ALA A 55 42.57 30.45 4.30
CA ALA A 55 43.51 30.56 3.20
C ALA A 55 44.49 31.74 3.43
N ASP A 56 44.01 32.90 3.87
CA ASP A 56 44.84 34.05 4.21
C ASP A 56 45.88 33.71 5.30
N ALA A 57 45.47 32.94 6.31
CA ALA A 57 46.36 32.54 7.41
C ALA A 57 47.47 31.58 7.01
N VAL A 58 47.30 30.79 5.94
CA VAL A 58 48.25 29.72 5.53
C VAL A 58 48.91 29.97 4.17
N ARG A 59 48.52 31.03 3.47
CA ARG A 59 48.98 31.34 2.12
C ARG A 59 50.50 31.37 1.97
N GLU A 60 51.20 32.05 2.90
CA GLU A 60 52.65 32.14 2.90
C GLU A 60 53.31 30.78 3.15
N THR A 61 52.78 30.00 4.11
CA THR A 61 53.29 28.67 4.43
C THR A 61 53.13 27.71 3.26
N LEU A 62 52.02 27.79 2.54
CA LEU A 62 51.76 26.99 1.35
C LEU A 62 52.38 27.57 0.07
N LYS A 63 53.04 28.72 0.16
CA LYS A 63 53.62 29.45 -0.99
C LYS A 63 52.62 29.66 -2.13
N ALA A 64 51.37 29.93 -1.79
CA ALA A 64 50.28 30.18 -2.75
C ALA A 64 50.26 31.65 -3.14
N GLN A 65 50.12 31.97 -4.42
CA GLN A 65 50.04 33.35 -4.90
C GLN A 65 48.64 33.93 -4.69
N SER A 66 47.64 33.09 -4.84
CA SER A 66 46.24 33.43 -4.64
C SER A 66 45.52 32.36 -3.77
N ILE A 67 44.31 32.68 -3.32
CA ILE A 67 43.46 31.75 -2.59
C ILE A 67 43.00 30.62 -3.50
N ASP A 68 42.84 30.87 -4.79
CA ASP A 68 42.44 29.89 -5.78
C ASP A 68 43.51 28.80 -6.00
N ASP A 69 44.75 29.06 -5.63
CA ASP A 69 45.84 28.08 -5.66
C ASP A 69 45.75 27.08 -4.51
N ILE A 70 44.86 27.31 -3.53
CA ILE A 70 44.71 26.45 -2.35
C ILE A 70 43.58 25.44 -2.59
N ALA A 71 43.93 24.15 -2.52
CA ALA A 71 42.99 23.05 -2.61
C ALA A 71 42.64 22.49 -1.23
N TRP A 72 41.40 21.95 -1.10
CA TRP A 72 40.84 21.38 0.11
C TRP A 72 40.36 19.96 -0.24
N GLN A 73 41.06 18.95 0.22
CA GLN A 73 40.72 17.57 -0.14
C GLN A 73 41.23 16.56 0.90
N ASN A 74 40.45 15.56 1.20
CA ASN A 74 40.82 14.43 2.07
C ASN A 74 41.39 14.82 3.43
N GLY A 75 40.86 15.91 4.03
CA GLY A 75 41.31 16.42 5.32
C GLY A 75 42.62 17.21 5.27
N ASN A 76 43.11 17.50 4.06
CA ASN A 76 44.33 18.30 3.82
C ASN A 76 43.99 19.57 3.04
N VAL A 77 44.87 20.57 3.24
CA VAL A 77 44.84 21.86 2.56
C VAL A 77 46.21 22.05 1.94
N PHE A 78 46.28 22.20 0.64
CA PHE A 78 47.57 22.19 -0.08
C PHE A 78 47.59 23.14 -1.26
N ASN A 79 48.79 23.46 -1.73
CA ASN A 79 48.97 24.25 -2.94
C ASN A 79 48.72 23.40 -4.17
N ARG A 80 47.79 23.79 -5.05
CA ARG A 80 47.42 23.07 -6.29
C ARG A 80 48.61 22.84 -7.23
N HIS A 81 49.55 23.79 -7.26
CA HIS A 81 50.71 23.77 -8.15
C HIS A 81 51.89 22.99 -7.54
N ASN A 82 51.85 22.76 -6.22
CA ASN A 82 52.83 21.94 -5.50
C ASN A 82 52.17 21.20 -4.33
N PRO A 83 51.57 20.05 -4.56
CA PRO A 83 50.83 19.31 -3.54
C PRO A 83 51.65 18.81 -2.34
N GLU A 84 52.99 18.81 -2.43
CA GLU A 84 53.88 18.50 -1.29
C GLU A 84 53.79 19.59 -0.21
N LEU A 85 53.47 20.82 -0.60
CA LEU A 85 53.18 21.91 0.34
C LEU A 85 51.76 21.74 0.87
N SER A 86 51.60 20.92 1.89
CA SER A 86 50.34 20.50 2.46
C SER A 86 50.32 20.65 3.98
N LEU A 87 49.15 21.00 4.51
CA LEU A 87 48.83 21.07 5.93
C LEU A 87 47.58 20.26 6.20
N SER A 88 47.46 19.63 7.36
CA SER A 88 46.21 19.06 7.77
C SER A 88 45.16 20.13 8.03
N PHE A 89 43.90 19.82 7.85
CA PHE A 89 42.78 20.73 8.14
C PHE A 89 42.83 21.27 9.57
N GLN A 90 43.25 20.43 10.55
CA GLN A 90 43.44 20.84 11.93
C GLN A 90 44.56 21.91 12.08
N GLN A 91 45.72 21.68 11.45
CA GLN A 91 46.81 22.68 11.48
C GLN A 91 46.35 24.02 10.91
N VAL A 92 45.60 24.01 9.81
CA VAL A 92 45.04 25.23 9.22
C VAL A 92 44.08 25.94 10.18
N CYS A 93 43.22 25.20 10.88
CA CYS A 93 42.34 25.76 11.92
C CYS A 93 43.14 26.39 13.05
N ASP A 94 44.20 25.73 13.52
CA ASP A 94 45.03 26.20 14.62
C ASP A 94 45.84 27.48 14.22
N MET A 95 46.42 27.48 13.03
CA MET A 95 47.09 28.65 12.48
C MET A 95 46.13 29.82 12.30
N THR A 96 44.93 29.58 11.80
CA THR A 96 43.91 30.62 11.63
C THR A 96 43.50 31.23 12.97
N ARG A 97 43.30 30.41 14.01
CA ARG A 97 43.00 30.89 15.35
C ARG A 97 44.15 31.71 15.94
N ALA A 98 45.41 31.34 15.66
CA ALA A 98 46.58 32.07 16.13
C ALA A 98 46.67 33.48 15.56
N THR A 99 46.10 33.76 14.38
CA THR A 99 45.97 35.11 13.83
C THR A 99 44.87 35.95 14.48
N GLY A 100 44.06 35.38 15.37
CA GLY A 100 42.87 36.02 15.93
C GLY A 100 41.65 36.00 15.00
N ALA A 101 41.72 35.31 13.85
CA ALA A 101 40.63 35.25 12.90
C ALA A 101 39.48 34.31 13.38
N ASN A 102 38.24 34.73 13.17
CA ASN A 102 37.05 33.99 13.53
C ASN A 102 36.76 32.86 12.53
N LEU A 103 36.54 31.65 13.01
CA LEU A 103 36.16 30.45 12.21
C LEU A 103 34.65 30.21 12.13
N SER A 104 33.81 31.17 12.51
CA SER A 104 32.36 31.11 12.31
C SER A 104 31.92 32.06 11.20
N ALA A 105 30.85 31.70 10.48
CA ALA A 105 30.26 32.56 9.47
C ALA A 105 28.75 32.32 9.34
N TYR A 106 28.05 33.38 9.01
CA TYR A 106 26.66 33.33 8.58
C TYR A 106 26.60 33.31 7.05
N GLY A 107 25.85 32.40 6.50
CA GLY A 107 25.59 32.29 5.06
C GLY A 107 24.12 32.60 4.73
N TRP A 108 23.92 33.30 3.64
CA TRP A 108 22.63 33.63 3.09
C TRP A 108 22.66 33.55 1.58
N HIS A 109 21.57 33.14 0.96
CA HIS A 109 21.41 33.09 -0.49
C HIS A 109 20.07 33.63 -0.90
N VAL A 110 20.04 34.41 -1.98
CA VAL A 110 18.84 34.94 -2.60
C VAL A 110 18.73 34.34 -4.00
N ALA A 111 17.57 33.85 -4.35
CA ALA A 111 17.32 33.29 -5.70
C ALA A 111 17.57 34.38 -6.76
N PRO A 112 18.38 34.07 -7.80
CA PRO A 112 18.71 35.07 -8.81
C PRO A 112 17.55 35.27 -9.79
N ASN A 113 17.34 36.53 -10.19
CA ASN A 113 16.48 36.88 -11.35
C ASN A 113 15.04 36.31 -11.34
N ILE A 114 14.44 36.11 -10.18
CA ILE A 114 13.04 35.71 -10.10
C ILE A 114 12.16 36.97 -10.04
N HIS A 115 11.03 36.89 -10.76
CA HIS A 115 10.01 37.91 -10.79
C HIS A 115 8.64 37.30 -10.93
N TRP A 116 7.68 37.78 -10.16
CA TRP A 116 6.28 37.38 -10.25
C TRP A 116 5.37 38.59 -10.00
N ASP A 117 4.41 38.80 -10.87
CA ASP A 117 3.39 39.83 -10.77
C ASP A 117 2.07 39.15 -10.33
N GLU A 118 1.69 39.32 -9.06
CA GLU A 118 0.49 38.70 -8.47
C GLU A 118 -0.79 39.18 -9.12
N GLU A 119 -0.87 40.45 -9.55
CA GLU A 119 -2.08 41.02 -10.14
C GLU A 119 -2.32 40.45 -11.54
N LYS A 120 -1.26 40.27 -12.32
CA LYS A 120 -1.32 39.73 -13.68
C LYS A 120 -1.21 38.22 -13.73
N GLY A 121 -0.83 37.56 -12.63
CA GLY A 121 -0.59 36.13 -12.59
C GLY A 121 0.50 35.65 -13.57
N CYS A 122 1.53 36.47 -13.82
CA CYS A 122 2.59 36.15 -14.76
C CYS A 122 3.96 36.62 -14.26
N GLY A 123 5.03 36.06 -14.82
CA GLY A 123 6.39 36.42 -14.46
C GLY A 123 7.43 35.35 -14.82
N SER A 124 8.58 35.42 -14.17
CA SER A 124 9.67 34.42 -14.26
C SER A 124 10.03 33.95 -12.85
N PRO A 125 9.24 33.03 -12.24
CA PRO A 125 9.43 32.60 -10.86
C PRO A 125 10.54 31.56 -10.69
N TYR A 126 11.14 31.10 -11.79
CA TYR A 126 12.14 30.03 -11.80
C TYR A 126 13.50 30.53 -12.30
N PHE A 127 14.57 29.97 -11.75
CA PHE A 127 15.94 30.32 -12.13
C PHE A 127 16.78 29.09 -12.55
N THR A 128 16.22 27.89 -12.50
CA THR A 128 16.82 26.65 -12.95
C THR A 128 15.78 25.76 -13.62
N TRP A 129 16.21 24.89 -14.52
CA TRP A 129 15.36 24.00 -15.28
C TRP A 129 15.91 22.58 -15.24
N VAL A 130 15.02 21.61 -15.02
CA VAL A 130 15.33 20.19 -15.09
C VAL A 130 14.60 19.55 -16.25
N TYR A 131 15.21 18.55 -16.84
CA TYR A 131 14.65 17.76 -17.92
C TYR A 131 14.58 16.31 -17.46
N GLY A 132 13.51 15.61 -17.85
CA GLY A 132 13.33 14.21 -17.50
C GLY A 132 12.65 13.44 -18.61
N CYS A 133 12.88 12.13 -18.62
CA CYS A 133 12.20 11.19 -19.49
C CYS A 133 11.95 9.91 -18.71
N GLN A 134 10.74 9.38 -18.81
CA GLN A 134 10.41 8.07 -18.25
C GLN A 134 9.83 7.16 -19.34
N LEU A 135 10.29 5.92 -19.37
CA LEU A 135 9.77 4.84 -20.20
C LEU A 135 9.19 3.77 -19.29
N ALA A 136 8.02 3.23 -19.65
CA ALA A 136 7.38 2.16 -18.92
C ALA A 136 7.18 0.93 -19.83
N ASP A 137 7.59 -0.24 -19.36
CA ASP A 137 7.24 -1.54 -19.89
C ASP A 137 6.08 -2.12 -19.10
N VAL A 138 4.98 -2.45 -19.78
CA VAL A 138 3.73 -2.88 -19.14
C VAL A 138 3.19 -4.16 -19.77
N ALA A 139 2.54 -4.97 -18.95
CA ALA A 139 1.65 -6.04 -19.38
C ALA A 139 0.22 -5.72 -18.95
N VAL A 140 -0.76 -5.93 -19.85
CA VAL A 140 -2.17 -5.69 -19.59
C VAL A 140 -2.95 -6.99 -19.73
N ASP A 141 -3.59 -7.43 -18.66
CA ASP A 141 -4.56 -8.53 -18.73
C ASP A 141 -5.90 -8.00 -19.26
N MET A 142 -6.18 -8.24 -20.51
CA MET A 142 -7.39 -7.77 -21.19
C MET A 142 -8.68 -8.37 -20.63
N ARG A 143 -8.61 -9.48 -19.89
CA ARG A 143 -9.78 -10.10 -19.25
C ARG A 143 -10.23 -9.33 -18.02
N THR A 144 -9.29 -8.76 -17.27
CA THR A 144 -9.55 -8.08 -16.00
C THR A 144 -9.30 -6.58 -16.05
N GLY A 145 -8.57 -6.11 -17.04
CA GLY A 145 -8.08 -4.72 -17.09
C GLY A 145 -6.89 -4.47 -16.14
N LYS A 146 -6.32 -5.53 -15.54
CA LYS A 146 -5.19 -5.38 -14.61
C LYS A 146 -3.91 -5.03 -15.38
N ILE A 147 -3.27 -3.95 -14.95
CA ILE A 147 -1.97 -3.51 -15.45
C ILE A 147 -0.88 -4.05 -14.51
N THR A 148 0.18 -4.57 -15.09
CA THR A 148 1.45 -4.86 -14.41
C THR A 148 2.53 -4.01 -15.06
N VAL A 149 3.19 -3.17 -14.27
CA VAL A 149 4.38 -2.45 -14.72
C VAL A 149 5.58 -3.34 -14.44
N ASN A 150 6.26 -3.80 -15.50
CA ASN A 150 7.38 -4.73 -15.39
C ASN A 150 8.68 -3.98 -15.10
N ASN A 151 8.95 -2.93 -15.89
CA ASN A 151 10.16 -2.13 -15.79
C ASN A 151 9.89 -0.66 -16.07
N VAL A 152 10.68 0.22 -15.46
CA VAL A 152 10.69 1.66 -15.70
C VAL A 152 12.13 2.11 -15.90
N VAL A 153 12.40 2.87 -16.96
CA VAL A 153 13.64 3.63 -17.09
C VAL A 153 13.35 5.08 -16.77
N ALA A 154 13.98 5.60 -15.71
CA ALA A 154 13.79 6.96 -15.22
C ALA A 154 15.08 7.77 -15.38
N THR A 155 15.08 8.68 -16.34
CA THR A 155 16.22 9.54 -16.68
C THR A 155 15.92 10.98 -16.24
N HIS A 156 16.80 11.57 -15.45
CA HIS A 156 16.62 12.94 -14.95
C HIS A 156 17.92 13.74 -14.98
N ASP A 157 17.83 14.96 -15.50
CA ASP A 157 18.89 15.97 -15.41
C ASP A 157 18.86 16.63 -14.02
N VAL A 158 19.82 16.25 -13.19
CA VAL A 158 19.89 16.66 -11.77
C VAL A 158 21.10 17.54 -11.48
N GLY A 159 21.84 17.95 -12.52
CA GLY A 159 23.14 18.55 -12.31
C GLY A 159 24.06 17.59 -11.55
N LYS A 160 24.90 18.09 -10.65
CA LYS A 160 25.73 17.22 -9.81
C LYS A 160 24.87 16.45 -8.79
N VAL A 161 25.02 15.12 -8.75
CA VAL A 161 24.40 14.28 -7.71
C VAL A 161 25.13 14.52 -6.39
N ILE A 162 24.48 15.20 -5.44
CA ILE A 162 25.05 15.50 -4.10
C ILE A 162 24.98 14.30 -3.18
N ASN A 163 23.88 13.55 -3.23
CA ASN A 163 23.63 12.38 -2.40
C ASN A 163 23.11 11.23 -3.26
N PRO A 164 23.94 10.29 -3.70
CA PRO A 164 23.50 9.18 -4.58
C PRO A 164 22.39 8.32 -3.98
N VAL A 165 22.47 8.02 -2.67
CA VAL A 165 21.42 7.24 -1.97
C VAL A 165 20.11 8.00 -1.90
N GLY A 166 20.18 9.29 -1.51
CA GLY A 166 19.01 10.16 -1.47
C GLY A 166 18.40 10.37 -2.87
N PHE A 167 19.24 10.55 -3.88
CA PHE A 167 18.80 10.66 -5.28
C PHE A 167 18.02 9.42 -5.73
N SER A 168 18.58 8.23 -5.55
CA SER A 168 17.89 6.97 -5.90
C SER A 168 16.57 6.85 -5.12
N GLY A 169 16.56 7.18 -3.83
CA GLY A 169 15.36 7.18 -3.01
C GLY A 169 14.26 8.11 -3.53
N GLN A 170 14.62 9.31 -4.00
CA GLN A 170 13.67 10.24 -4.63
C GLN A 170 13.10 9.66 -5.94
N VAL A 171 13.95 9.04 -6.76
CA VAL A 171 13.48 8.42 -8.02
C VAL A 171 12.53 7.26 -7.75
N TYR A 172 12.88 6.35 -6.85
CA TYR A 172 11.99 5.25 -6.46
C TYR A 172 10.64 5.75 -5.93
N GLY A 173 10.68 6.71 -5.00
CA GLY A 173 9.47 7.29 -4.41
C GLY A 173 8.61 8.04 -5.43
N GLY A 174 9.23 8.87 -6.28
CA GLY A 174 8.54 9.67 -7.29
C GLY A 174 7.88 8.82 -8.38
N VAL A 175 8.58 7.80 -8.89
CA VAL A 175 8.01 6.85 -9.86
C VAL A 175 6.84 6.09 -9.25
N LEU A 176 6.99 5.59 -8.02
CA LEU A 176 5.91 4.85 -7.36
C LEU A 176 4.68 5.73 -7.14
N GLN A 177 4.87 6.96 -6.68
CA GLN A 177 3.79 7.92 -6.47
C GLN A 177 3.16 8.38 -7.78
N GLY A 178 3.96 8.85 -8.74
CA GLY A 178 3.46 9.43 -9.99
C GLY A 178 2.88 8.39 -10.94
N MET A 179 3.58 7.26 -11.14
CA MET A 179 3.17 6.25 -12.10
C MET A 179 2.09 5.32 -11.53
N ILE A 180 2.36 4.68 -10.38
CA ILE A 180 1.43 3.72 -9.80
C ILE A 180 0.33 4.43 -9.01
N GLY A 181 0.68 5.42 -8.16
CA GLY A 181 -0.27 6.18 -7.37
C GLY A 181 -1.25 6.95 -8.25
N TYR A 182 -0.80 7.99 -8.89
CA TYR A 182 -1.65 8.89 -9.69
C TYR A 182 -2.12 8.24 -11.00
N GLY A 183 -1.29 7.38 -11.61
CA GLY A 183 -1.62 6.72 -12.86
C GLY A 183 -2.68 5.62 -12.74
N MET A 184 -2.75 4.89 -11.60
CA MET A 184 -3.60 3.70 -11.48
C MET A 184 -4.50 3.68 -10.24
N LEU A 185 -4.06 4.20 -9.09
CA LEU A 185 -4.70 3.92 -7.81
C LEU A 185 -5.50 5.09 -7.25
N GLU A 186 -5.06 6.32 -7.48
CA GLU A 186 -5.69 7.48 -6.90
C GLU A 186 -7.09 7.67 -7.48
N ASP A 187 -8.08 7.39 -6.62
CA ASP A 187 -9.49 7.54 -6.91
C ASP A 187 -10.08 8.48 -5.85
N PHE A 188 -9.98 9.77 -6.15
CA PHE A 188 -10.36 10.82 -5.22
C PHE A 188 -11.87 11.09 -5.33
N ASN A 189 -12.62 10.51 -4.41
CA ASN A 189 -14.08 10.60 -4.41
C ASN A 189 -14.57 11.75 -3.55
N THR A 190 -15.46 12.57 -4.12
CA THR A 190 -16.18 13.62 -3.40
C THR A 190 -17.69 13.43 -3.56
N GLU A 191 -18.44 13.73 -2.51
CA GLU A 191 -19.89 13.78 -2.52
C GLU A 191 -20.34 15.15 -1.97
N HIS A 192 -21.04 15.94 -2.77
CA HIS A 192 -21.44 17.30 -2.40
C HIS A 192 -20.29 18.17 -1.86
N GLY A 193 -19.10 18.07 -2.45
CA GLY A 193 -17.90 18.80 -2.03
C GLY A 193 -17.19 18.22 -0.80
N VAL A 194 -17.70 17.14 -0.21
CA VAL A 194 -17.07 16.45 0.92
C VAL A 194 -16.22 15.29 0.42
N VAL A 195 -14.96 15.25 0.84
CA VAL A 195 -14.04 14.16 0.52
C VAL A 195 -14.49 12.87 1.20
N LYS A 196 -14.61 11.78 0.43
CA LYS A 196 -14.97 10.44 0.90
C LYS A 196 -13.78 9.48 0.97
N SER A 197 -12.65 9.88 0.43
CA SER A 197 -11.38 9.15 0.54
C SER A 197 -10.64 9.59 1.80
N GLU A 198 -11.18 9.25 2.98
CA GLU A 198 -10.75 9.79 4.28
C GLU A 198 -9.61 8.99 4.95
N ASN A 199 -9.31 7.80 4.43
CA ASN A 199 -8.29 6.92 5.00
C ASN A 199 -7.67 6.01 3.92
N PHE A 200 -6.65 5.21 4.27
CA PHE A 200 -5.87 4.41 3.32
C PHE A 200 -6.53 3.12 2.82
N ASP A 201 -7.76 2.84 3.19
CA ASP A 201 -8.59 1.79 2.57
C ASP A 201 -9.42 2.35 1.40
N THR A 202 -9.72 3.64 1.42
CA THR A 202 -10.45 4.37 0.38
C THR A 202 -9.54 5.24 -0.49
N TYR A 203 -8.54 5.89 0.08
CA TYR A 203 -7.44 6.53 -0.66
C TYR A 203 -6.27 5.56 -0.80
N LEU A 204 -6.16 4.93 -1.97
CA LEU A 204 -5.21 3.85 -2.19
C LEU A 204 -3.81 4.37 -2.49
N LEU A 205 -2.88 4.11 -1.57
CA LEU A 205 -1.45 4.28 -1.82
C LEU A 205 -0.85 3.00 -2.42
N PRO A 206 0.14 3.12 -3.32
CA PRO A 206 0.91 1.97 -3.76
C PRO A 206 1.71 1.35 -2.59
N THR A 207 1.92 0.06 -2.67
CA THR A 207 2.72 -0.69 -1.70
C THR A 207 4.06 -1.12 -2.32
N ILE A 208 5.00 -1.59 -1.50
CA ILE A 208 6.28 -2.11 -2.01
C ILE A 208 6.11 -3.28 -3.01
N LYS A 209 4.98 -3.99 -2.96
CA LYS A 209 4.66 -5.06 -3.90
C LYS A 209 4.12 -4.58 -5.24
N ASP A 210 3.78 -3.30 -5.33
CA ASP A 210 3.35 -2.66 -6.56
C ASP A 210 4.53 -2.01 -7.29
N MET A 211 5.71 -1.97 -6.64
CA MET A 211 6.91 -1.34 -7.18
C MET A 211 7.49 -2.19 -8.33
N PRO A 212 7.66 -1.60 -9.53
CA PRO A 212 8.35 -2.25 -10.62
C PRO A 212 9.88 -2.28 -10.39
N HIS A 213 10.60 -2.97 -11.27
CA HIS A 213 12.03 -2.70 -11.42
C HIS A 213 12.23 -1.30 -12.01
N ILE A 214 13.22 -0.53 -11.50
CA ILE A 214 13.47 0.84 -11.94
C ILE A 214 14.96 1.01 -12.24
N ASP A 215 15.28 1.26 -13.51
CA ASP A 215 16.60 1.66 -13.96
C ASP A 215 16.71 3.18 -13.87
N ILE A 216 17.68 3.66 -13.07
CA ILE A 216 17.86 5.07 -12.78
C ILE A 216 19.06 5.62 -13.55
N ILE A 217 18.84 6.69 -14.32
CA ILE A 217 19.89 7.38 -15.07
C ILE A 217 19.94 8.84 -14.63
N ALA A 218 21.05 9.22 -13.99
CA ALA A 218 21.33 10.61 -13.70
C ALA A 218 22.06 11.27 -14.88
N VAL A 219 21.55 12.40 -15.34
CA VAL A 219 22.25 13.27 -16.29
C VAL A 219 22.84 14.42 -15.49
N GLU A 220 24.17 14.47 -15.40
CA GLU A 220 24.89 15.51 -14.68
C GLU A 220 25.21 16.69 -15.59
N ASN A 221 24.22 17.56 -15.82
CA ASN A 221 24.38 18.80 -16.55
C ASN A 221 24.52 19.97 -15.56
N TYR A 222 25.76 20.44 -15.38
CA TYR A 222 26.14 21.45 -14.37
C TYR A 222 25.31 22.73 -14.47
N ASP A 223 24.72 23.16 -13.34
CA ASP A 223 24.00 24.42 -13.22
C ASP A 223 24.72 25.40 -12.26
N LYS A 224 25.09 26.56 -12.79
CA LYS A 224 25.78 27.61 -12.00
C LYS A 224 24.94 28.15 -10.84
N ALA A 225 23.62 28.07 -10.93
CA ALA A 225 22.71 28.58 -9.90
C ALA A 225 22.60 27.63 -8.70
N GLY A 226 22.91 26.36 -8.88
CA GLY A 226 22.84 25.35 -7.83
C GLY A 226 24.16 25.14 -7.09
N PRO A 227 24.14 24.68 -5.84
CA PRO A 227 25.33 24.41 -5.06
C PRO A 227 26.13 23.27 -5.72
N MET A 228 27.42 23.57 -6.02
CA MET A 228 28.32 22.63 -6.73
C MET A 228 27.79 22.13 -8.07
N GLY A 229 26.86 22.84 -8.70
CA GLY A 229 26.26 22.45 -9.98
C GLY A 229 25.02 21.56 -9.87
N ALA A 230 24.50 21.36 -8.68
CA ALA A 230 23.30 20.54 -8.48
C ALA A 230 22.03 21.27 -8.96
N LYS A 231 21.06 20.49 -9.42
CA LYS A 231 19.69 20.91 -9.67
C LYS A 231 18.75 20.26 -8.66
N VAL A 232 17.48 20.14 -8.99
CA VAL A 232 16.43 19.57 -8.15
C VAL A 232 15.98 18.21 -8.67
N ILE A 233 15.34 17.38 -7.83
CA ILE A 233 14.89 16.04 -8.24
C ILE A 233 13.54 15.61 -7.62
N GLY A 234 13.06 16.24 -6.56
CA GLY A 234 11.89 15.75 -5.82
C GLY A 234 10.64 15.63 -6.69
N GLU A 235 10.08 16.74 -7.10
CA GLU A 235 8.83 16.78 -7.88
C GLU A 235 8.98 16.28 -9.33
N PRO A 236 10.07 16.60 -10.08
CA PRO A 236 10.19 16.20 -11.48
C PRO A 236 10.06 14.71 -11.74
N VAL A 237 10.37 13.86 -10.76
CA VAL A 237 10.28 12.41 -10.93
C VAL A 237 8.83 11.94 -11.00
N LEU A 238 7.95 12.54 -10.21
CA LEU A 238 6.55 12.09 -10.16
C LEU A 238 5.70 12.63 -11.32
N GLU A 239 6.05 13.78 -11.89
CA GLU A 239 5.26 14.47 -12.92
C GLU A 239 5.13 13.67 -14.22
N LEU A 240 6.14 12.89 -14.59
CA LEU A 240 6.21 12.16 -15.85
C LEU A 240 5.51 10.79 -15.78
N GLY A 241 5.39 10.21 -14.60
CA GLY A 241 5.03 8.80 -14.40
C GLY A 241 3.67 8.43 -14.97
N ALA A 242 2.63 9.18 -14.63
CA ALA A 242 1.27 8.90 -15.07
C ALA A 242 1.13 9.00 -16.60
N ALA A 243 1.81 9.95 -17.24
CA ALA A 243 1.79 10.11 -18.70
C ALA A 243 2.52 8.95 -19.39
N ALA A 244 3.69 8.55 -18.88
CA ALA A 244 4.45 7.42 -19.42
C ALA A 244 3.65 6.11 -19.33
N LEU A 245 3.02 5.84 -18.20
CA LEU A 245 2.15 4.70 -18.00
C LEU A 245 0.96 4.71 -18.96
N ASN A 246 0.28 5.85 -19.07
CA ASN A 246 -0.89 5.98 -19.94
C ASN A 246 -0.55 5.72 -21.40
N ASN A 247 0.60 6.23 -21.86
CA ASN A 247 1.08 5.98 -23.22
C ASN A 247 1.38 4.49 -23.44
N ALA A 248 2.10 3.85 -22.50
CA ALA A 248 2.43 2.43 -22.59
C ALA A 248 1.18 1.54 -22.61
N VAL A 249 0.21 1.81 -21.73
CA VAL A 249 -1.06 1.07 -21.69
C VAL A 249 -1.88 1.31 -22.94
N SER A 250 -1.99 2.56 -23.41
CA SER A 250 -2.71 2.89 -24.65
C SER A 250 -2.13 2.16 -25.86
N PHE A 251 -0.80 2.05 -25.93
CA PHE A 251 -0.11 1.29 -26.96
C PHE A 251 -0.39 -0.22 -26.82
N ALA A 252 -0.31 -0.76 -25.62
CA ALA A 252 -0.51 -2.20 -25.37
C ALA A 252 -1.92 -2.69 -25.72
N ILE A 253 -2.96 -1.84 -25.56
CA ILE A 253 -4.36 -2.21 -25.82
C ILE A 253 -4.90 -1.64 -27.14
N ASP A 254 -4.03 -1.02 -27.92
CA ASP A 254 -4.37 -0.35 -29.21
C ASP A 254 -5.59 0.60 -29.09
N ARG A 255 -5.63 1.35 -27.99
CA ARG A 255 -6.72 2.30 -27.72
C ARG A 255 -6.23 3.47 -26.86
N PRO A 256 -6.37 4.73 -27.31
CA PRO A 256 -5.98 5.90 -26.54
C PRO A 256 -6.84 6.06 -25.29
N ASN A 257 -6.21 6.21 -24.14
CA ASN A 257 -6.86 6.61 -22.90
C ASN A 257 -6.68 8.11 -22.71
N ARG A 258 -7.74 8.80 -22.27
CA ARG A 258 -7.73 10.26 -22.09
C ARG A 258 -8.06 10.70 -20.67
N THR A 259 -8.19 9.75 -19.75
CA THR A 259 -8.54 10.00 -18.34
C THR A 259 -7.66 9.18 -17.42
N LEU A 260 -7.34 9.72 -16.27
CA LEU A 260 -6.63 9.08 -15.17
C LEU A 260 -7.53 9.11 -13.92
N PRO A 261 -7.33 8.19 -12.99
CA PRO A 261 -6.42 7.04 -13.04
C PRO A 261 -6.91 5.96 -14.01
N LEU A 262 -5.98 5.11 -14.49
CA LEU A 262 -6.29 3.93 -15.31
C LEU A 262 -6.89 2.83 -14.42
N THR A 263 -8.18 2.91 -14.15
CA THR A 263 -8.88 1.90 -13.37
C THR A 263 -9.03 0.60 -14.16
N LEU A 264 -9.30 -0.50 -13.46
CA LEU A 264 -9.58 -1.79 -14.10
C LEU A 264 -10.73 -1.69 -15.12
N GLU A 265 -11.77 -0.92 -14.78
CA GLU A 265 -12.92 -0.65 -15.63
C GLU A 265 -12.53 0.13 -16.88
N GLN A 266 -11.77 1.23 -16.70
CA GLN A 266 -11.31 2.06 -17.81
C GLN A 266 -10.49 1.23 -18.82
N VAL A 267 -9.61 0.39 -18.34
CA VAL A 267 -8.77 -0.46 -19.21
C VAL A 267 -9.60 -1.54 -19.89
N ARG A 268 -10.47 -2.23 -19.18
CA ARG A 268 -11.27 -3.34 -19.70
C ARG A 268 -12.40 -2.86 -20.62
N LEU A 269 -13.16 -1.83 -20.22
CA LEU A 269 -14.38 -1.39 -20.89
C LEU A 269 -14.16 -0.19 -21.83
N GLY A 270 -13.12 0.62 -21.61
CA GLY A 270 -12.89 1.87 -22.31
C GLY A 270 -13.50 3.09 -21.63
N TYR A 271 -14.17 2.89 -20.51
CA TYR A 271 -14.80 3.96 -19.72
C TYR A 271 -14.86 3.59 -18.23
N ASN A 272 -14.92 4.61 -17.37
CA ASN A 272 -15.14 4.42 -15.94
C ASN A 272 -16.63 4.26 -15.64
N LEU A 273 -16.97 3.31 -14.79
CA LEU A 273 -18.33 3.14 -14.30
C LEU A 273 -18.64 4.23 -13.27
N LYS A 274 -19.77 4.91 -13.45
CA LYS A 274 -20.27 5.89 -12.47
C LYS A 274 -21.03 5.16 -11.36
N LYS A 275 -20.55 5.28 -10.14
CA LYS A 275 -21.31 4.87 -8.96
C LYS A 275 -22.50 5.83 -8.80
N PRO A 276 -23.74 5.33 -8.63
CA PRO A 276 -24.88 6.19 -8.34
C PRO A 276 -24.61 7.00 -7.07
N GLU A 277 -24.89 8.29 -7.12
CA GLU A 277 -24.92 9.12 -5.91
C GLU A 277 -25.96 8.53 -4.95
N ARG A 278 -25.57 8.32 -3.69
CA ARG A 278 -26.55 7.95 -2.67
C ARG A 278 -27.48 9.14 -2.51
N GLN A 279 -28.77 8.95 -2.80
CA GLN A 279 -29.77 9.94 -2.46
C GLN A 279 -29.76 10.09 -0.94
N SER A 280 -29.13 11.15 -0.47
CA SER A 280 -29.11 11.51 0.94
C SER A 280 -30.32 12.38 1.25
N GLU A 281 -31.52 11.81 1.22
CA GLU A 281 -32.74 12.52 1.68
C GLU A 281 -32.72 12.81 3.20
N GLN A 282 -31.72 12.37 3.94
CA GLN A 282 -31.68 12.51 5.41
C GLN A 282 -30.50 13.35 5.98
N MET A 283 -29.65 13.96 5.14
CA MET A 283 -28.50 14.74 5.66
C MET A 283 -28.63 16.28 5.48
N LEU A 284 -29.72 16.80 4.92
CA LEU A 284 -29.88 18.25 4.70
C LEU A 284 -30.58 18.98 5.82
N GLU A 285 -31.11 18.32 6.86
CA GLU A 285 -31.80 18.98 7.95
C GLU A 285 -31.01 19.16 9.25
N SER A 286 -29.81 18.63 9.37
CA SER A 286 -28.98 18.96 10.53
C SER A 286 -27.87 19.92 10.14
N GLY A 287 -28.12 21.20 10.34
CA GLY A 287 -27.11 22.27 10.36
C GLY A 287 -26.10 22.10 11.50
N ASP A 288 -25.68 20.88 11.76
CA ASP A 288 -24.69 20.57 12.79
C ASP A 288 -23.29 20.81 12.26
N LYS A 289 -22.73 21.91 12.77
CA LYS A 289 -21.30 22.18 12.83
C LYS A 289 -20.54 20.87 13.04
N LYS A 290 -19.44 20.68 12.28
CA LYS A 290 -18.45 19.63 12.49
C LYS A 290 -18.36 19.26 13.97
N GLN A 291 -19.06 18.19 14.37
CA GLN A 291 -18.76 17.58 15.65
C GLN A 291 -17.33 17.06 15.50
N VAL A 292 -16.40 17.73 16.14
CA VAL A 292 -15.12 17.14 16.50
C VAL A 292 -15.50 15.83 17.17
N HIS A 293 -15.20 14.70 16.52
CA HIS A 293 -15.48 13.38 17.08
C HIS A 293 -14.85 13.33 18.47
N ARG A 294 -15.66 13.55 19.51
CA ARG A 294 -15.24 13.24 20.87
C ARG A 294 -14.98 11.76 20.84
N LEU A 295 -13.74 11.37 21.12
CA LEU A 295 -13.40 9.97 21.39
C LEU A 295 -14.43 9.49 22.40
N ASN A 296 -15.25 8.53 22.00
CA ASN A 296 -16.20 7.89 22.90
C ASN A 296 -15.40 7.31 24.07
N THR A 297 -15.93 7.39 25.26
CA THR A 297 -15.30 6.73 26.40
C THR A 297 -15.47 5.23 26.19
N LEU A 298 -14.36 4.53 25.91
CA LEU A 298 -14.35 3.09 25.81
C LEU A 298 -14.02 2.50 27.19
N SER A 299 -14.94 1.74 27.76
CA SER A 299 -14.63 0.96 28.95
C SER A 299 -14.18 -0.44 28.55
N LEU A 300 -12.98 -0.86 28.98
CA LEU A 300 -12.36 -2.11 28.60
C LEU A 300 -12.25 -3.07 29.78
N SER A 301 -12.94 -4.20 29.70
CA SER A 301 -12.78 -5.33 30.62
C SER A 301 -11.82 -6.37 30.03
N VAL A 302 -10.96 -6.98 30.88
CA VAL A 302 -9.96 -7.97 30.46
C VAL A 302 -10.18 -9.28 31.20
N PRO A 303 -11.08 -10.16 30.74
CA PRO A 303 -11.38 -11.44 31.40
C PRO A 303 -10.20 -12.40 31.29
N GLN A 304 -10.06 -13.28 32.26
CA GLN A 304 -9.04 -14.33 32.29
C GLN A 304 -9.55 -15.66 31.73
N THR A 305 -10.85 -15.84 31.63
CA THR A 305 -11.50 -17.06 31.14
C THR A 305 -12.62 -16.75 30.17
N LEU A 306 -12.93 -17.71 29.29
CA LEU A 306 -14.07 -17.61 28.36
C LEU A 306 -15.39 -17.42 29.12
N LYS A 307 -15.56 -18.11 30.26
CA LYS A 307 -16.76 -18.00 31.10
C LYS A 307 -16.95 -16.57 31.61
N GLU A 308 -15.88 -15.95 32.10
CA GLU A 308 -15.91 -14.55 32.56
C GLU A 308 -16.26 -13.59 31.41
N ALA A 309 -15.67 -13.82 30.19
CA ALA A 309 -15.99 -13.03 29.00
C ALA A 309 -17.48 -13.10 28.67
N LEU A 310 -18.06 -14.31 28.62
CA LEU A 310 -19.48 -14.52 28.32
C LEU A 310 -20.39 -13.89 29.37
N THR A 311 -19.99 -13.92 30.66
CA THR A 311 -20.73 -13.25 31.74
C THR A 311 -20.75 -11.74 31.52
N LEU A 312 -19.59 -11.13 31.23
CA LEU A 312 -19.49 -9.69 30.98
C LEU A 312 -20.31 -9.26 29.75
N MET A 313 -20.35 -10.08 28.70
CA MET A 313 -21.18 -9.83 27.51
C MET A 313 -22.68 -9.86 27.88
N ALA A 314 -23.12 -10.88 28.60
CA ALA A 314 -24.51 -11.04 29.00
C ALA A 314 -24.99 -9.94 29.97
N GLU A 315 -24.18 -9.57 30.97
CA GLU A 315 -24.58 -8.65 32.03
C GLU A 315 -24.44 -7.18 31.64
N LYS A 316 -23.40 -6.83 30.86
CA LYS A 316 -23.07 -5.44 30.51
C LYS A 316 -23.38 -5.09 29.05
N GLY A 317 -23.84 -6.04 28.22
CA GLY A 317 -23.96 -5.84 26.78
C GLY A 317 -22.62 -5.49 26.12
N ALA A 318 -21.50 -5.96 26.70
CA ALA A 318 -20.18 -5.60 26.26
C ALA A 318 -19.81 -6.28 24.94
N MET A 319 -19.26 -5.52 24.00
CA MET A 319 -18.85 -6.00 22.68
C MET A 319 -17.46 -6.65 22.76
N PRO A 320 -17.27 -7.86 22.21
CA PRO A 320 -15.97 -8.52 22.22
C PRO A 320 -14.99 -7.83 21.27
N ILE A 321 -13.77 -7.59 21.74
CA ILE A 321 -12.65 -7.11 20.93
C ILE A 321 -11.50 -8.12 20.98
N ALA A 322 -11.11 -8.62 19.81
CA ALA A 322 -9.93 -9.48 19.62
C ALA A 322 -8.76 -8.65 19.05
N GLY A 323 -8.54 -8.68 17.75
CA GLY A 323 -7.48 -7.91 17.08
C GLY A 323 -7.70 -6.39 17.04
N GLY A 324 -8.94 -5.93 17.16
CA GLY A 324 -9.33 -4.52 17.15
C GLY A 324 -9.22 -3.83 15.78
N THR A 325 -8.86 -4.55 14.74
CA THR A 325 -8.56 -3.98 13.41
C THR A 325 -9.77 -3.43 12.64
N ASP A 326 -10.99 -3.81 13.05
CA ASP A 326 -12.25 -3.31 12.49
C ASP A 326 -13.08 -2.58 13.54
N VAL A 327 -13.27 -3.17 14.72
CA VAL A 327 -14.06 -2.60 15.82
C VAL A 327 -13.64 -1.17 16.17
N LEU A 328 -12.33 -0.88 16.23
CA LEU A 328 -11.83 0.46 16.54
C LEU A 328 -12.07 1.47 15.42
N VAL A 329 -12.18 1.02 14.19
CA VAL A 329 -12.58 1.87 13.05
C VAL A 329 -14.08 2.21 13.18
N GLN A 330 -14.91 1.22 13.47
CA GLN A 330 -16.35 1.40 13.64
C GLN A 330 -16.71 2.20 14.90
N ALA A 331 -15.94 2.05 15.99
CA ALA A 331 -16.16 2.77 17.23
C ALA A 331 -16.14 4.30 17.07
N ARG A 332 -15.46 4.82 16.04
CA ARG A 332 -15.49 6.24 15.67
C ARG A 332 -16.86 6.74 15.23
N MET A 333 -17.72 5.83 14.80
CA MET A 333 -19.09 6.12 14.33
C MET A 333 -20.15 5.95 15.42
N LEU A 334 -19.76 5.36 16.59
CA LEU A 334 -20.67 5.12 17.69
C LEU A 334 -20.76 6.36 18.59
N SER A 335 -21.93 6.60 19.17
CA SER A 335 -22.16 7.64 20.17
C SER A 335 -22.34 7.03 21.57
N GLY A 336 -21.83 7.70 22.61
CA GLY A 336 -21.95 7.26 23.99
C GLY A 336 -20.83 6.36 24.48
N GLU A 337 -21.03 5.73 25.65
CA GLU A 337 -20.10 4.76 26.24
C GLU A 337 -20.29 3.39 25.59
N VAL A 338 -19.18 2.79 25.13
CA VAL A 338 -19.17 1.46 24.52
C VAL A 338 -18.37 0.52 25.42
N PRO A 339 -19.03 -0.39 26.15
CA PRO A 339 -18.32 -1.39 26.94
C PRO A 339 -17.69 -2.44 26.02
N LEU A 340 -16.39 -2.68 26.20
CA LEU A 340 -15.63 -3.67 25.46
C LEU A 340 -15.12 -4.79 26.37
N VAL A 341 -15.10 -6.01 25.83
CA VAL A 341 -14.48 -7.19 26.45
C VAL A 341 -13.30 -7.63 25.61
N ASN A 342 -12.08 -7.52 26.14
CA ASN A 342 -10.87 -7.95 25.44
C ASN A 342 -10.70 -9.46 25.53
N ILE A 343 -10.99 -10.15 24.45
CA ILE A 343 -10.84 -11.61 24.33
C ILE A 343 -9.50 -12.05 23.73
N ALA A 344 -8.63 -11.10 23.36
CA ALA A 344 -7.35 -11.39 22.71
C ALA A 344 -6.37 -12.18 23.61
N GLY A 345 -6.56 -12.16 24.93
CA GLY A 345 -5.75 -12.89 25.91
C GLY A 345 -6.18 -14.36 26.12
N LEU A 346 -7.37 -14.76 25.70
CA LEU A 346 -7.95 -16.07 25.99
C LEU A 346 -7.27 -17.18 25.17
N ALA A 347 -6.49 -18.03 25.83
CA ALA A 347 -5.71 -19.10 25.18
C ALA A 347 -6.60 -20.10 24.44
N GLU A 348 -7.73 -20.49 25.02
CA GLU A 348 -8.69 -21.45 24.45
C GLU A 348 -9.30 -21.00 23.10
N LEU A 349 -9.19 -19.71 22.74
CA LEU A 349 -9.62 -19.18 21.47
C LEU A 349 -8.49 -19.17 20.41
N LYS A 350 -7.26 -19.53 20.76
CA LYS A 350 -6.07 -19.40 19.88
C LYS A 350 -5.53 -20.72 19.35
N GLU A 351 -6.14 -21.83 19.68
CA GLU A 351 -5.62 -23.15 19.36
C GLU A 351 -6.08 -23.62 17.98
N ILE A 352 -5.18 -24.32 17.26
CA ILE A 352 -5.47 -25.09 16.05
C ILE A 352 -5.05 -26.52 16.32
N PHE A 353 -5.98 -27.46 16.29
CA PHE A 353 -5.71 -28.86 16.60
C PHE A 353 -6.61 -29.82 15.85
N ASP A 354 -6.14 -31.07 15.72
CA ASP A 354 -6.94 -32.17 15.16
C ASP A 354 -8.12 -32.51 16.07
N VAL A 355 -9.27 -32.72 15.47
CA VAL A 355 -10.46 -33.30 16.11
C VAL A 355 -10.92 -34.51 15.32
N GLU A 356 -11.76 -35.35 15.93
CA GLU A 356 -12.36 -36.47 15.20
C GLU A 356 -13.10 -35.94 13.95
N GLY A 357 -12.67 -36.42 12.78
CA GLY A 357 -13.25 -36.03 11.51
C GLY A 357 -12.79 -34.67 10.94
N GLY A 358 -11.76 -34.01 11.49
CA GLY A 358 -11.33 -32.73 10.94
C GLY A 358 -10.33 -31.92 11.78
N VAL A 359 -10.39 -30.60 11.63
CA VAL A 359 -9.55 -29.65 12.35
C VAL A 359 -10.40 -28.57 13.00
N SER A 360 -10.09 -28.27 14.28
CA SER A 360 -10.66 -27.15 15.03
C SER A 360 -9.73 -25.94 14.94
N ILE A 361 -10.28 -24.77 14.62
CA ILE A 361 -9.58 -23.49 14.57
C ILE A 361 -10.25 -22.53 15.54
N GLY A 362 -9.55 -22.09 16.57
CA GLY A 362 -10.05 -21.10 17.52
C GLY A 362 -10.34 -19.74 16.87
N SER A 363 -11.39 -19.07 17.30
CA SER A 363 -11.82 -17.79 16.73
C SER A 363 -10.80 -16.66 16.90
N GLY A 364 -9.98 -16.74 17.95
CA GLY A 364 -8.90 -15.79 18.26
C GLY A 364 -7.59 -16.05 17.53
N VAL A 365 -7.53 -17.06 16.65
CA VAL A 365 -6.33 -17.33 15.84
C VAL A 365 -6.12 -16.19 14.86
N CYS A 366 -4.92 -15.58 14.89
CA CYS A 366 -4.54 -14.53 13.95
C CYS A 366 -4.26 -15.09 12.55
N PHE A 367 -4.48 -14.30 11.52
CA PHE A 367 -4.22 -14.74 10.14
C PHE A 367 -2.78 -15.17 9.90
N THR A 368 -1.80 -14.51 10.55
CA THR A 368 -0.38 -14.91 10.43
C THR A 368 -0.15 -16.33 10.96
N ASP A 369 -0.75 -16.67 12.10
CA ASP A 369 -0.59 -18.00 12.71
C ASP A 369 -1.32 -19.06 11.89
N LEU A 370 -2.51 -18.73 11.40
CA LEU A 370 -3.29 -19.61 10.52
C LEU A 370 -2.52 -19.94 9.22
N VAL A 371 -1.96 -18.93 8.57
CA VAL A 371 -1.18 -19.11 7.32
C VAL A 371 0.07 -19.95 7.53
N LYS A 372 0.70 -19.87 8.71
CA LYS A 372 1.92 -20.64 9.02
C LYS A 372 1.66 -22.04 9.56
N HIS A 373 0.43 -22.35 9.98
CA HIS A 373 0.12 -23.59 10.65
C HIS A 373 0.19 -24.81 9.70
N PRO A 374 0.95 -25.86 10.01
CA PRO A 374 1.16 -27.01 9.11
C PRO A 374 -0.14 -27.71 8.69
N LEU A 375 -1.07 -27.96 9.63
CA LEU A 375 -2.35 -28.59 9.33
C LEU A 375 -3.16 -27.78 8.30
N ILE A 376 -3.13 -26.45 8.38
CA ILE A 376 -3.87 -25.58 7.47
C ILE A 376 -3.20 -25.58 6.09
N GLN A 377 -1.88 -25.47 6.04
CA GLN A 377 -1.14 -25.51 4.77
C GLN A 377 -1.33 -26.81 4.01
N GLN A 378 -1.30 -27.95 4.73
CA GLN A 378 -1.36 -29.26 4.12
C GLN A 378 -2.79 -29.68 3.75
N ARG A 379 -3.77 -29.42 4.62
CA ARG A 379 -5.15 -29.93 4.46
C ARG A 379 -6.10 -28.91 3.86
N TYR A 380 -5.87 -27.61 4.04
CA TYR A 380 -6.77 -26.54 3.62
C TYR A 380 -6.06 -25.43 2.83
N PRO A 381 -5.35 -25.76 1.73
CA PRO A 381 -4.51 -24.81 0.98
C PRO A 381 -5.26 -23.54 0.51
N PRO A 382 -6.52 -23.58 0.01
CA PRO A 382 -7.30 -22.38 -0.31
C PRO A 382 -7.46 -21.43 0.87
N LEU A 383 -7.67 -21.93 2.08
CA LEU A 383 -7.80 -21.11 3.28
C LEU A 383 -6.47 -20.42 3.60
N ALA A 384 -5.35 -21.16 3.56
CA ALA A 384 -4.02 -20.58 3.75
C ALA A 384 -3.72 -19.50 2.71
N THR A 385 -4.05 -19.74 1.43
CA THR A 385 -3.82 -18.81 0.32
C THR A 385 -4.64 -17.55 0.48
N ALA A 386 -5.94 -17.67 0.75
CA ALA A 386 -6.84 -16.54 0.96
C ALA A 386 -6.44 -15.70 2.17
N CYS A 387 -6.12 -16.35 3.29
CA CYS A 387 -5.72 -15.64 4.50
C CYS A 387 -4.37 -14.89 4.36
N LYS A 388 -3.49 -15.33 3.45
CA LYS A 388 -2.23 -14.63 3.13
C LYS A 388 -2.46 -13.29 2.43
N THR A 389 -3.60 -13.11 1.75
CA THR A 389 -3.94 -11.88 1.03
C THR A 389 -4.65 -10.85 1.89
N VAL A 390 -5.13 -11.21 3.08
CA VAL A 390 -5.84 -10.29 4.00
C VAL A 390 -4.91 -9.16 4.46
N GLY A 391 -5.25 -7.94 4.14
CA GLY A 391 -4.60 -6.72 4.62
C GLY A 391 -3.06 -6.72 4.51
N SER A 392 -2.40 -6.07 5.46
CA SER A 392 -0.94 -6.07 5.63
C SER A 392 -0.49 -7.17 6.58
N LEU A 393 0.84 -7.40 6.65
CA LEU A 393 1.41 -8.30 7.67
C LEU A 393 1.06 -7.83 9.09
N GLN A 394 1.12 -6.52 9.34
CA GLN A 394 0.75 -5.94 10.64
C GLN A 394 -0.71 -6.22 10.98
N LEU A 395 -1.61 -6.05 10.01
CA LEU A 395 -3.02 -6.41 10.20
C LEU A 395 -3.19 -7.90 10.46
N ARG A 396 -2.55 -8.77 9.68
CA ARG A 396 -2.63 -10.23 9.87
C ARG A 396 -2.08 -10.72 11.22
N ASN A 397 -1.12 -9.99 11.81
CA ASN A 397 -0.60 -10.29 13.15
C ASN A 397 -1.61 -9.98 14.26
N ARG A 398 -2.69 -9.25 13.96
CA ARG A 398 -3.70 -8.82 14.94
C ARG A 398 -5.10 -9.34 14.60
N ALA A 399 -5.50 -9.21 13.32
CA ALA A 399 -6.82 -9.61 12.86
C ALA A 399 -7.00 -11.13 13.00
N THR A 400 -8.15 -11.53 13.53
CA THR A 400 -8.48 -12.93 13.80
C THR A 400 -9.51 -13.47 12.81
N ILE A 401 -9.49 -14.77 12.60
CA ILE A 401 -10.47 -15.44 11.74
C ILE A 401 -11.90 -15.25 12.28
N GLY A 402 -12.10 -15.32 13.58
CA GLY A 402 -13.40 -15.07 14.22
C GLY A 402 -13.90 -13.66 13.95
N GLY A 403 -13.05 -12.65 14.20
CA GLY A 403 -13.40 -11.25 13.94
C GLY A 403 -13.78 -11.00 12.48
N ASN A 404 -13.06 -11.59 11.52
CA ASN A 404 -13.34 -11.45 10.09
C ASN A 404 -14.71 -12.04 9.69
N ILE A 405 -15.04 -13.23 10.19
CA ILE A 405 -16.32 -13.89 9.88
C ILE A 405 -17.50 -13.20 10.60
N VAL A 406 -17.33 -12.76 11.83
CA VAL A 406 -18.37 -12.03 12.58
C VAL A 406 -18.64 -10.66 11.94
N ASN A 407 -17.61 -9.95 11.52
CA ASN A 407 -17.77 -8.70 10.77
C ASN A 407 -18.52 -8.89 9.45
N ALA A 408 -18.43 -10.07 8.85
CA ALA A 408 -19.16 -10.47 7.65
C ALA A 408 -19.07 -9.44 6.50
N ALA A 409 -17.90 -8.79 6.34
CA ALA A 409 -17.67 -7.92 5.21
C ALA A 409 -17.83 -8.70 3.90
N PRO A 410 -18.50 -8.17 2.86
CA PRO A 410 -18.68 -8.87 1.59
C PRO A 410 -17.37 -9.31 0.92
N CYS A 411 -16.27 -8.62 1.25
CA CYS A 411 -14.92 -8.90 0.75
C CYS A 411 -14.05 -9.71 1.74
N ALA A 412 -14.67 -10.41 2.71
CA ALA A 412 -13.94 -11.24 3.67
C ALA A 412 -13.34 -12.47 2.98
N ASP A 413 -12.03 -12.45 2.72
CA ASP A 413 -11.33 -13.46 1.92
C ASP A 413 -11.30 -14.85 2.57
N SER A 414 -11.40 -14.96 3.90
CA SER A 414 -11.44 -16.26 4.58
C SER A 414 -12.79 -16.98 4.47
N MET A 415 -13.85 -16.27 4.11
CA MET A 415 -15.20 -16.83 4.09
C MET A 415 -15.41 -17.85 2.95
N PRO A 416 -15.05 -17.58 1.67
CA PRO A 416 -15.23 -18.55 0.60
C PRO A 416 -14.49 -19.87 0.85
N PRO A 417 -13.23 -19.90 1.34
CA PRO A 417 -12.57 -21.15 1.71
C PRO A 417 -13.24 -21.89 2.87
N LEU A 418 -13.77 -21.21 3.88
CA LEU A 418 -14.51 -21.91 4.93
C LEU A 418 -15.79 -22.57 4.40
N ILE A 419 -16.49 -21.89 3.50
CA ILE A 419 -17.72 -22.43 2.87
C ILE A 419 -17.40 -23.63 1.96
N ILE A 420 -16.30 -23.59 1.19
CA ILE A 420 -15.98 -24.69 0.28
C ILE A 420 -15.64 -25.99 1.03
N TYR A 421 -15.12 -25.86 2.27
CA TYR A 421 -14.85 -26.99 3.15
C TYR A 421 -16.04 -27.40 4.03
N ASP A 422 -17.23 -26.81 3.84
CA ASP A 422 -18.41 -27.02 4.67
C ASP A 422 -18.12 -26.79 6.17
N ALA A 423 -17.32 -25.75 6.48
CA ALA A 423 -16.94 -25.45 7.85
C ALA A 423 -18.15 -25.07 8.70
N GLU A 424 -18.16 -25.55 9.95
CA GLU A 424 -19.13 -25.16 10.97
C GLU A 424 -18.53 -24.10 11.89
N VAL A 425 -19.38 -23.19 12.38
CA VAL A 425 -19.06 -22.25 13.44
C VAL A 425 -19.69 -22.71 14.75
N GLU A 426 -18.89 -22.71 15.84
CA GLU A 426 -19.36 -22.97 17.21
C GLU A 426 -19.56 -21.65 17.94
N LEU A 427 -20.77 -21.43 18.42
CA LEU A 427 -21.20 -20.26 19.18
C LEU A 427 -21.42 -20.65 20.63
N ARG A 428 -20.98 -19.80 21.57
CA ARG A 428 -21.23 -19.98 23.01
C ARG A 428 -21.77 -18.72 23.66
N SER A 429 -22.69 -18.94 24.59
CA SER A 429 -23.19 -17.92 25.52
C SER A 429 -23.29 -18.52 26.92
N ALA A 430 -23.74 -17.73 27.89
CA ALA A 430 -24.08 -18.24 29.21
C ALA A 430 -25.23 -19.28 29.22
N ARG A 431 -26.06 -19.27 28.16
CA ARG A 431 -27.21 -20.18 27.94
C ARG A 431 -26.81 -21.56 27.40
N GLY A 432 -25.64 -21.67 26.75
CA GLY A 432 -25.19 -22.93 26.14
C GLY A 432 -24.34 -22.75 24.87
N THR A 433 -24.24 -23.85 24.12
CA THR A 433 -23.43 -23.93 22.91
C THR A 433 -24.33 -24.39 21.74
N ARG A 434 -24.14 -23.78 20.58
CA ARG A 434 -24.77 -24.24 19.32
C ARG A 434 -23.77 -24.20 18.17
N ARG A 435 -24.04 -25.01 17.14
CA ARG A 435 -23.24 -25.08 15.92
C ARG A 435 -24.12 -24.90 14.70
N MET A 436 -23.57 -24.35 13.64
CA MET A 436 -24.21 -24.26 12.33
C MET A 436 -23.17 -24.10 11.23
N PRO A 437 -23.50 -24.38 9.96
CA PRO A 437 -22.62 -24.10 8.84
C PRO A 437 -22.29 -22.59 8.72
N VAL A 438 -21.04 -22.27 8.37
CA VAL A 438 -20.62 -20.88 8.12
C VAL A 438 -21.46 -20.24 7.01
N SER A 439 -21.86 -21.01 6.00
CA SER A 439 -22.74 -20.57 4.89
C SER A 439 -24.13 -20.11 5.34
N GLU A 440 -24.62 -20.63 6.47
CA GLU A 440 -25.91 -20.24 7.07
C GLU A 440 -25.73 -19.13 8.09
N PHE A 441 -24.63 -19.16 8.85
CA PHE A 441 -24.30 -18.17 9.88
C PHE A 441 -24.22 -16.74 9.31
N VAL A 442 -23.63 -16.57 8.13
CA VAL A 442 -23.58 -15.29 7.43
C VAL A 442 -24.84 -15.15 6.57
N VAL A 443 -25.68 -14.17 6.89
CA VAL A 443 -26.94 -13.92 6.19
C VAL A 443 -26.89 -12.80 5.18
N GLY A 444 -25.84 -11.98 5.20
CA GLY A 444 -25.63 -10.87 4.26
C GLY A 444 -24.43 -10.02 4.64
N GLY A 445 -24.13 -9.01 3.83
CA GLY A 445 -23.02 -8.09 4.14
C GLY A 445 -23.21 -7.44 5.52
N TYR A 446 -22.22 -7.60 6.39
CA TYR A 446 -22.19 -7.11 7.79
C TYR A 446 -23.34 -7.64 8.66
N ARG A 447 -23.88 -8.82 8.35
CA ARG A 447 -24.96 -9.43 9.10
C ARG A 447 -24.76 -10.93 9.27
N THR A 448 -24.84 -11.38 10.51
CA THR A 448 -24.74 -12.78 10.91
C THR A 448 -25.94 -13.17 11.80
N LEU A 449 -26.05 -14.44 12.11
CA LEU A 449 -27.01 -14.99 13.09
C LEU A 449 -26.47 -15.00 14.52
N LEU A 450 -25.40 -14.22 14.81
CA LEU A 450 -24.85 -14.07 16.15
C LEU A 450 -25.82 -13.28 17.02
N GLU A 451 -26.17 -13.82 18.19
CA GLU A 451 -26.95 -13.09 19.19
C GLU A 451 -26.06 -12.18 20.04
N PRO A 452 -26.58 -11.11 20.66
CA PRO A 452 -25.75 -10.11 21.36
C PRO A 452 -24.89 -10.66 22.49
N ASP A 453 -25.30 -11.74 23.14
CA ASP A 453 -24.60 -12.40 24.25
C ASP A 453 -23.80 -13.64 23.81
N GLU A 454 -23.72 -13.89 22.48
CA GLU A 454 -22.97 -15.02 21.94
C GLU A 454 -21.57 -14.60 21.47
N LEU A 455 -20.62 -15.51 21.61
CA LEU A 455 -19.28 -15.42 21.09
C LEU A 455 -18.99 -16.57 20.14
N VAL A 456 -18.43 -16.29 18.97
CA VAL A 456 -17.81 -17.31 18.13
C VAL A 456 -16.58 -17.84 18.85
N VAL A 457 -16.55 -19.15 19.14
CA VAL A 457 -15.44 -19.78 19.88
C VAL A 457 -14.47 -20.46 18.94
N ARG A 458 -14.98 -21.17 17.93
CA ARG A 458 -14.14 -21.90 16.96
C ARG A 458 -14.85 -22.18 15.65
N PHE A 459 -14.07 -22.58 14.67
CA PHE A 459 -14.51 -23.16 13.41
C PHE A 459 -14.07 -24.61 13.36
N ILE A 460 -14.94 -25.49 12.86
CA ILE A 460 -14.65 -26.91 12.67
C ILE A 460 -14.69 -27.19 11.19
N LEU A 461 -13.55 -27.59 10.63
CA LEU A 461 -13.42 -27.92 9.22
C LEU A 461 -13.38 -29.44 9.10
N PRO A 462 -14.30 -30.06 8.34
CA PRO A 462 -14.23 -31.49 8.05
C PRO A 462 -12.90 -31.88 7.40
N ALA A 463 -12.45 -33.11 7.68
CA ALA A 463 -11.26 -33.64 7.03
C ALA A 463 -11.48 -33.65 5.51
N PRO A 464 -10.51 -33.15 4.72
CA PRO A 464 -10.61 -33.25 3.27
C PRO A 464 -10.59 -34.70 2.83
N THR A 465 -11.14 -34.99 1.65
CA THR A 465 -11.13 -36.34 1.07
C THR A 465 -9.69 -36.84 0.97
N GLN A 466 -9.48 -38.15 1.15
CA GLN A 466 -8.13 -38.77 1.03
C GLN A 466 -7.60 -38.77 -0.42
N GLN A 467 -8.43 -38.43 -1.41
CA GLN A 467 -8.05 -38.37 -2.81
C GLN A 467 -7.41 -37.01 -3.14
N PRO A 468 -6.46 -36.96 -4.06
CA PRO A 468 -5.79 -35.71 -4.42
C PRO A 468 -6.80 -34.72 -5.03
N LEU A 469 -6.85 -33.52 -4.44
CA LEU A 469 -7.69 -32.42 -4.91
C LEU A 469 -6.80 -31.34 -5.53
N ILE A 470 -7.21 -30.83 -6.68
CA ILE A 470 -6.69 -29.61 -7.25
C ILE A 470 -7.42 -28.45 -6.57
N ASN A 471 -6.69 -27.65 -5.83
CA ASN A 471 -7.23 -26.53 -5.08
C ASN A 471 -6.83 -25.21 -5.74
N ARG A 472 -7.77 -24.26 -5.85
CA ARG A 472 -7.53 -22.93 -6.44
C ARG A 472 -8.18 -21.84 -5.61
N TYR A 473 -7.51 -20.72 -5.54
CA TYR A 473 -8.03 -19.46 -5.04
C TYR A 473 -7.55 -18.34 -5.96
N LEU A 474 -8.49 -17.68 -6.62
CA LEU A 474 -8.22 -16.51 -7.46
C LEU A 474 -8.81 -15.27 -6.80
N GLN A 475 -8.06 -14.19 -6.77
CA GLN A 475 -8.46 -12.91 -6.20
C GLN A 475 -8.11 -11.78 -7.17
N LEU A 476 -9.04 -10.87 -7.35
CA LEU A 476 -8.84 -9.64 -8.10
C LEU A 476 -8.98 -8.43 -7.19
N GLY A 477 -8.01 -7.53 -7.26
CA GLY A 477 -8.02 -6.25 -6.58
C GLY A 477 -7.20 -5.20 -7.31
N ARG A 478 -7.18 -3.96 -6.81
CA ARG A 478 -6.57 -2.81 -7.48
C ARG A 478 -5.05 -2.73 -7.27
N ARG A 479 -4.50 -3.33 -6.21
CA ARG A 479 -3.06 -3.34 -5.88
C ARG A 479 -2.63 -4.72 -5.37
N ASN A 480 -1.33 -4.93 -5.24
CA ASN A 480 -0.78 -6.27 -4.95
C ASN A 480 -0.64 -6.59 -3.45
N ALA A 481 -0.89 -5.63 -2.58
CA ALA A 481 -0.99 -5.81 -1.13
C ALA A 481 -1.97 -4.80 -0.52
N LEU A 482 -2.41 -5.02 0.72
CA LEU A 482 -3.43 -4.18 1.38
C LEU A 482 -4.67 -3.99 0.48
N ASN A 483 -5.09 -5.07 -0.14
CA ASN A 483 -6.07 -5.04 -1.20
C ASN A 483 -7.46 -5.34 -0.65
N ILE A 484 -8.45 -4.54 -1.04
CA ILE A 484 -9.86 -4.88 -0.87
C ILE A 484 -10.27 -5.71 -2.07
N THR A 485 -10.70 -6.94 -1.82
CA THR A 485 -11.10 -7.88 -2.87
C THR A 485 -12.30 -7.36 -3.63
N ARG A 486 -12.15 -7.21 -4.93
CA ARG A 486 -13.26 -6.85 -5.82
C ARG A 486 -14.07 -8.06 -6.24
N GLN A 487 -13.39 -9.17 -6.46
CA GLN A 487 -13.94 -10.49 -6.77
C GLN A 487 -12.94 -11.56 -6.37
N SER A 488 -13.43 -12.69 -5.88
CA SER A 488 -12.62 -13.90 -5.71
C SER A 488 -13.42 -15.14 -6.08
N LEU A 489 -12.70 -16.19 -6.42
CA LEU A 489 -13.25 -17.49 -6.74
C LEU A 489 -12.41 -18.57 -6.07
N THR A 490 -13.04 -19.41 -5.27
CA THR A 490 -12.43 -20.58 -4.65
C THR A 490 -12.93 -21.83 -5.34
N GLY A 491 -12.02 -22.75 -5.71
CA GLY A 491 -12.35 -23.99 -6.39
C GLY A 491 -11.62 -25.20 -5.83
N GLN A 492 -12.31 -26.34 -5.77
CA GLN A 492 -11.76 -27.66 -5.49
C GLN A 492 -12.21 -28.63 -6.57
N PHE A 493 -11.28 -29.37 -7.12
CA PHE A 493 -11.54 -30.29 -8.21
C PHE A 493 -10.86 -31.62 -7.97
N MET A 494 -11.60 -32.69 -8.29
CA MET A 494 -11.03 -34.02 -8.50
C MET A 494 -11.30 -34.37 -9.95
N VAL A 495 -10.24 -34.66 -10.70
CA VAL A 495 -10.38 -35.04 -12.10
C VAL A 495 -9.63 -36.34 -12.32
N ASP A 496 -10.29 -37.32 -12.88
CA ASP A 496 -9.77 -38.63 -13.20
C ASP A 496 -9.93 -38.90 -14.70
N LYS A 497 -8.80 -39.17 -15.37
CA LYS A 497 -8.73 -39.39 -16.82
C LYS A 497 -9.47 -38.33 -17.65
N GLY A 498 -9.29 -37.06 -17.25
CA GLY A 498 -9.94 -35.92 -17.91
C GLY A 498 -11.40 -35.69 -17.54
N VAL A 499 -12.02 -36.53 -16.71
CA VAL A 499 -13.43 -36.42 -16.27
C VAL A 499 -13.47 -35.80 -14.87
N VAL A 500 -14.26 -34.74 -14.69
CA VAL A 500 -14.49 -34.10 -13.39
C VAL A 500 -15.31 -35.02 -12.50
N ARG A 501 -14.69 -35.55 -11.44
CA ARG A 501 -15.34 -36.43 -10.46
C ARG A 501 -15.95 -35.64 -9.30
N LEU A 502 -15.30 -34.53 -8.94
CA LEU A 502 -15.78 -33.59 -7.93
C LEU A 502 -15.45 -32.17 -8.39
N CYS A 503 -16.42 -31.31 -8.24
CA CYS A 503 -16.23 -29.87 -8.41
C CYS A 503 -16.96 -29.15 -7.27
N ARG A 504 -16.25 -28.27 -6.58
CA ARG A 504 -16.80 -27.32 -5.61
C ARG A 504 -16.33 -25.93 -5.97
N LEU A 505 -17.23 -24.97 -5.96
CA LEU A 505 -16.97 -23.59 -6.35
C LEU A 505 -17.68 -22.63 -5.40
N VAL A 506 -16.96 -21.62 -4.92
CA VAL A 506 -17.54 -20.58 -4.06
C VAL A 506 -17.09 -19.20 -4.58
N ASP A 507 -18.04 -18.29 -4.77
CA ASP A 507 -17.78 -16.90 -5.09
C ASP A 507 -17.39 -16.11 -3.85
N GLY A 508 -16.63 -15.02 -4.04
CA GLY A 508 -16.34 -14.04 -3.00
C GLY A 508 -16.36 -12.62 -3.54
N ALA A 509 -16.80 -11.68 -2.73
CA ALA A 509 -16.94 -10.25 -3.07
C ALA A 509 -17.80 -9.95 -4.33
N LEU A 510 -18.63 -10.87 -4.74
CA LEU A 510 -19.46 -10.78 -5.94
C LEU A 510 -20.96 -10.67 -5.60
N MET A 511 -21.51 -11.71 -4.97
CA MET A 511 -22.92 -11.75 -4.59
C MET A 511 -23.20 -11.04 -3.26
N ALA A 512 -24.42 -11.12 -2.74
CA ALA A 512 -24.79 -10.49 -1.46
C ALA A 512 -24.02 -11.09 -0.27
N LYS A 513 -23.73 -12.40 -0.36
CA LYS A 513 -22.83 -13.15 0.52
C LYS A 513 -22.14 -14.22 -0.32
N PRO A 514 -20.94 -14.70 0.05
CA PRO A 514 -20.32 -15.86 -0.58
C PRO A 514 -21.20 -17.11 -0.49
N GLN A 515 -21.28 -17.86 -1.57
CA GLN A 515 -22.10 -19.06 -1.63
C GLN A 515 -21.55 -20.09 -2.62
N ARG A 516 -22.00 -21.35 -2.47
CA ARG A 516 -21.71 -22.42 -3.43
C ARG A 516 -22.40 -22.17 -4.77
N LEU A 517 -21.66 -22.43 -5.84
CA LEU A 517 -22.16 -22.30 -7.22
C LEU A 517 -22.69 -23.66 -7.72
N THR A 518 -23.65 -24.22 -7.01
CA THR A 518 -24.10 -25.62 -7.16
C THR A 518 -24.55 -25.95 -8.57
N GLU A 519 -25.22 -25.06 -9.28
CA GLU A 519 -25.68 -25.29 -10.67
C GLU A 519 -24.48 -25.44 -11.62
N VAL A 520 -23.41 -24.63 -11.38
CA VAL A 520 -22.15 -24.69 -12.17
C VAL A 520 -21.38 -25.98 -11.84
N GLU A 521 -21.35 -26.37 -10.57
CA GLU A 521 -20.73 -27.61 -10.11
C GLU A 521 -21.38 -28.83 -10.76
N GLN A 522 -22.71 -28.86 -10.86
CA GLN A 522 -23.48 -29.89 -11.54
C GLN A 522 -23.20 -29.90 -13.05
N ALA A 523 -23.05 -28.72 -13.68
CA ALA A 523 -22.73 -28.62 -15.11
C ALA A 523 -21.36 -29.22 -15.45
N LEU A 524 -20.44 -29.26 -14.50
CA LEU A 524 -19.08 -29.80 -14.67
C LEU A 524 -18.93 -31.25 -14.24
N THR A 525 -19.61 -31.66 -13.17
CA THR A 525 -19.43 -32.99 -12.57
C THR A 525 -19.90 -34.10 -13.52
N GLY A 526 -19.04 -35.11 -13.71
CA GLY A 526 -19.29 -36.24 -14.62
C GLY A 526 -18.97 -35.94 -16.09
N LYS A 527 -18.53 -34.73 -16.42
CA LYS A 527 -18.16 -34.31 -17.79
C LYS A 527 -16.66 -34.35 -18.01
N THR A 528 -16.27 -34.53 -19.26
CA THR A 528 -14.87 -34.33 -19.68
C THR A 528 -14.53 -32.83 -19.59
N LEU A 529 -13.42 -32.51 -18.95
CA LEU A 529 -12.96 -31.11 -18.83
C LEU A 529 -12.26 -30.68 -20.13
N ASP A 530 -13.05 -30.21 -21.07
CA ASP A 530 -12.63 -29.68 -22.37
C ASP A 530 -13.19 -28.27 -22.63
N ALA A 531 -12.82 -27.66 -23.73
CA ALA A 531 -13.25 -26.30 -24.07
C ALA A 531 -14.79 -26.17 -24.15
N ALA A 532 -15.48 -27.14 -24.73
CA ALA A 532 -16.94 -27.13 -24.87
C ALA A 532 -17.64 -27.19 -23.50
N THR A 533 -17.15 -28.05 -22.60
CA THR A 533 -17.67 -28.17 -21.22
C THR A 533 -17.41 -26.88 -20.42
N ILE A 534 -16.22 -26.26 -20.58
CA ILE A 534 -15.89 -24.99 -19.94
C ILE A 534 -16.83 -23.89 -20.43
N ASP A 535 -17.07 -23.79 -21.74
CA ASP A 535 -17.96 -22.77 -22.30
C ASP A 535 -19.42 -22.96 -21.87
N TYR A 536 -19.92 -24.21 -21.84
CA TYR A 536 -21.25 -24.51 -21.32
C TYR A 536 -21.39 -24.09 -19.84
N ALA A 537 -20.43 -24.50 -18.98
CA ALA A 537 -20.48 -24.17 -17.56
C ALA A 537 -20.32 -22.66 -17.32
N ALA A 538 -19.55 -21.96 -18.16
CA ALA A 538 -19.43 -20.51 -18.16
C ALA A 538 -20.75 -19.82 -18.51
N GLY A 539 -21.54 -20.37 -19.42
CA GLY A 539 -22.90 -19.91 -19.73
C GLY A 539 -23.84 -20.04 -18.52
N VAL A 540 -23.83 -21.19 -17.86
CA VAL A 540 -24.61 -21.41 -16.61
C VAL A 540 -24.21 -20.43 -15.51
N LEU A 541 -22.89 -20.19 -15.36
CA LEU A 541 -22.38 -19.22 -14.39
C LEU A 541 -22.82 -17.80 -14.75
N HIS A 542 -22.75 -17.43 -16.03
CA HIS A 542 -23.18 -16.11 -16.51
C HIS A 542 -24.63 -15.84 -16.11
N ASP A 543 -25.54 -16.74 -16.43
CA ASP A 543 -26.98 -16.57 -16.14
C ASP A 543 -27.24 -16.42 -14.63
N LYS A 544 -26.52 -17.21 -13.81
CA LYS A 544 -26.63 -17.12 -12.34
C LYS A 544 -26.11 -15.77 -11.83
N VAL A 545 -24.97 -15.31 -12.30
CA VAL A 545 -24.35 -14.06 -11.85
C VAL A 545 -25.17 -12.87 -12.36
N GLU A 546 -25.59 -12.87 -13.61
CA GLU A 546 -26.41 -11.81 -14.20
C GLU A 546 -27.74 -11.66 -13.44
N LYS A 547 -28.41 -12.77 -13.10
CA LYS A 547 -29.62 -12.76 -12.28
C LYS A 547 -29.38 -12.15 -10.90
N ALA A 548 -28.22 -12.41 -10.29
CA ALA A 548 -27.90 -11.96 -8.93
C ALA A 548 -27.47 -10.51 -8.84
N ILE A 549 -26.71 -10.01 -9.81
CA ILE A 549 -26.08 -8.70 -9.74
C ILE A 549 -26.23 -7.85 -11.00
N GLY A 550 -26.89 -8.32 -12.06
CA GLY A 550 -27.03 -7.62 -13.34
C GLY A 550 -27.60 -6.20 -13.23
N GLY A 551 -28.47 -5.96 -12.26
CA GLY A 551 -29.00 -4.63 -11.96
C GLY A 551 -28.06 -3.69 -11.19
N ARG A 552 -26.85 -4.12 -10.80
CA ARG A 552 -25.89 -3.28 -10.09
C ARG A 552 -25.09 -2.42 -11.06
N TRP A 553 -24.76 -1.18 -10.64
CA TRP A 553 -23.92 -0.25 -11.43
C TRP A 553 -22.58 -0.87 -11.86
N SER A 554 -22.04 -1.81 -11.09
CA SER A 554 -20.76 -2.49 -11.36
C SER A 554 -20.89 -3.75 -12.21
N ALA A 555 -22.10 -4.20 -12.55
CA ALA A 555 -22.34 -5.42 -13.31
C ALA A 555 -21.62 -5.45 -14.67
N PRO A 556 -21.60 -4.37 -15.48
CA PRO A 556 -20.95 -4.36 -16.79
C PRO A 556 -19.46 -4.76 -16.74
N TYR A 557 -18.80 -4.51 -15.60
CA TYR A 557 -17.44 -4.96 -15.37
C TYR A 557 -17.40 -6.31 -14.63
N LYS A 558 -18.13 -6.43 -13.51
CA LYS A 558 -18.00 -7.60 -12.61
C LYS A 558 -18.46 -8.90 -13.26
N VAL A 559 -19.54 -8.89 -14.06
CA VAL A 559 -20.05 -10.11 -14.66
C VAL A 559 -19.04 -10.73 -15.63
N PRO A 560 -18.63 -10.06 -16.72
CA PRO A 560 -17.71 -10.68 -17.68
C PRO A 560 -16.36 -11.03 -17.05
N VAL A 561 -15.83 -10.21 -16.14
CA VAL A 561 -14.56 -10.48 -15.46
C VAL A 561 -14.64 -11.74 -14.60
N PHE A 562 -15.72 -11.96 -13.89
CA PHE A 562 -15.89 -13.16 -13.07
C PHE A 562 -15.98 -14.44 -13.94
N ILE A 563 -16.63 -14.35 -15.09
CA ILE A 563 -16.68 -15.46 -16.05
C ILE A 563 -15.28 -15.73 -16.62
N ASP A 564 -14.51 -14.71 -16.93
CA ASP A 564 -13.13 -14.87 -17.40
C ASP A 564 -12.21 -15.48 -16.32
N MET A 565 -12.38 -15.09 -15.05
CA MET A 565 -11.68 -15.73 -13.91
C MET A 565 -12.04 -17.21 -13.77
N PHE A 566 -13.30 -17.55 -13.94
CA PHE A 566 -13.75 -18.93 -13.90
C PHE A 566 -13.15 -19.76 -15.05
N ARG A 567 -13.16 -19.25 -16.27
CA ARG A 567 -12.51 -19.89 -17.42
C ARG A 567 -11.02 -20.10 -17.17
N GLN A 568 -10.35 -19.09 -16.65
CA GLN A 568 -8.93 -19.19 -16.28
C GLN A 568 -8.70 -20.32 -15.28
N MET A 569 -9.50 -20.39 -14.21
CA MET A 569 -9.37 -21.42 -13.18
C MET A 569 -9.49 -22.81 -13.78
N LEU A 570 -10.47 -23.05 -14.65
CA LEU A 570 -10.65 -24.36 -15.29
C LEU A 570 -9.54 -24.70 -16.29
N GLN A 571 -9.01 -23.72 -17.03
CA GLN A 571 -7.87 -23.92 -17.92
C GLN A 571 -6.60 -24.29 -17.13
N GLU A 572 -6.38 -23.68 -15.96
CA GLU A 572 -5.28 -24.05 -15.06
C GLU A 572 -5.44 -25.49 -14.55
N VAL A 573 -6.66 -25.87 -14.13
CA VAL A 573 -6.98 -27.25 -13.70
C VAL A 573 -6.72 -28.24 -14.84
N MET A 574 -7.18 -27.93 -16.05
CA MET A 574 -6.97 -28.77 -17.24
C MET A 574 -5.48 -28.92 -17.59
N THR A 575 -4.68 -27.89 -17.39
CA THR A 575 -3.23 -27.92 -17.66
C THR A 575 -2.46 -28.75 -16.64
N GLU A 576 -2.85 -28.66 -15.36
CA GLU A 576 -2.20 -29.42 -14.28
C GLU A 576 -2.39 -30.92 -14.41
N GLN A 577 -3.52 -31.38 -14.93
CA GLN A 577 -3.77 -32.80 -15.19
C GLN A 577 -2.89 -33.44 -16.27
N LYS A 578 -2.37 -32.60 -17.19
CA LYS A 578 -1.53 -33.07 -18.29
C LYS A 578 -0.06 -33.26 -17.86
N LYS A 579 0.27 -32.80 -16.65
CA LYS A 579 1.58 -32.98 -16.02
C LYS A 579 1.58 -34.20 -15.10
#